data_aa49321c7c31b1925b7917a5ac1b7e86
#
_entry.id   aa49321c7c31b1925b7917a5ac1b7e86
#
_cell.length_a   1.000
_cell.length_b   1.000
_cell.length_c   1.000
_cell.angle_alpha   90.00
_cell.angle_beta   90.00
_cell.angle_gamma   90.00
#
_symmetry.space_group_name_H-M   'P 1'
#
loop_
_entity.id
_entity.type
_entity.pdbx_description
1 polymer ?
#
loop_
_entity_poly.entity_id
_entity_poly.type
_entity_poly.pdbx_seq_one_letter_code
_entity_poly.pdbx_strand_id
1 'polypeptide(L)'
;MKEFLKETSFLNFKDPSFDEFTSVIDSSKSPREIAVQLYFQVRDRFLYDPYHLDLRQDALKASNVLLKKRAWCVEKANVLAACARKFNIPSRLGYSIVTNHVGIQKLSRYLLKNEIVFHGYVEMFLDNKWVKCTPSFDKNICRLMDVEPLNWDGEADSMFQEFKKGKKYMEYVHFYGEFEDVPIELMNAEMKKHYPHLFTEKFETKEFSFYHL
;
A
#
# COMPACT_ATOMS: atom_id res chain seq x y z
N MET A 1 -13.72 -14.64 -8.06
CA MET A 1 -12.33 -14.88 -8.56
C MET A 1 -12.04 -14.12 -9.85
N LYS A 2 -12.91 -14.20 -10.88
CA LYS A 2 -12.67 -13.48 -12.16
C LYS A 2 -12.60 -11.96 -12.00
N GLU A 3 -13.35 -11.38 -11.06
CA GLU A 3 -13.34 -9.97 -10.71
C GLU A 3 -11.95 -9.51 -10.24
N PHE A 4 -11.24 -10.36 -9.49
CA PHE A 4 -9.90 -10.07 -8.96
C PHE A 4 -8.75 -10.28 -9.95
N LEU A 5 -9.08 -10.57 -11.22
CA LEU A 5 -8.13 -10.66 -12.33
C LEU A 5 -8.33 -9.53 -13.37
N LYS A 6 -9.39 -8.73 -13.21
CA LYS A 6 -9.72 -7.69 -14.18
C LYS A 6 -8.90 -6.44 -13.96
N GLU A 7 -8.66 -5.74 -15.05
CA GLU A 7 -8.26 -4.35 -15.01
C GLU A 7 -9.41 -3.48 -14.46
N THR A 8 -9.06 -2.48 -13.67
CA THR A 8 -10.01 -1.53 -13.09
C THR A 8 -9.53 -0.10 -13.32
N SER A 9 -10.30 0.88 -12.83
CA SER A 9 -9.95 2.30 -12.97
C SER A 9 -8.62 2.65 -12.31
N PHE A 10 -8.28 2.00 -11.20
CA PHE A 10 -7.04 2.26 -10.47
C PHE A 10 -5.98 1.21 -10.73
N LEU A 11 -6.35 -0.06 -10.97
CA LEU A 11 -5.43 -1.16 -11.22
C LEU A 11 -5.28 -1.40 -12.73
N ASN A 12 -4.82 -0.39 -13.45
CA ASN A 12 -4.74 -0.31 -14.92
C ASN A 12 -3.45 -0.98 -15.47
N PHE A 13 -3.27 -2.26 -15.18
CA PHE A 13 -2.03 -3.02 -15.46
C PHE A 13 -1.74 -3.29 -16.95
N LYS A 14 -2.63 -2.94 -17.86
CA LYS A 14 -2.38 -2.99 -19.31
C LYS A 14 -1.63 -1.77 -19.84
N ASP A 15 -1.44 -0.75 -18.99
CA ASP A 15 -0.59 0.38 -19.35
C ASP A 15 0.83 -0.10 -19.64
N PRO A 16 1.46 0.38 -20.74
CA PRO A 16 2.81 -0.08 -21.16
C PRO A 16 3.89 0.08 -20.09
N SER A 17 3.75 1.01 -19.15
CA SER A 17 4.69 1.22 -18.03
C SER A 17 4.87 -0.04 -17.15
N PHE A 18 3.86 -0.91 -17.12
CA PHE A 18 3.97 -2.18 -16.40
C PHE A 18 4.88 -3.19 -17.09
N ASP A 19 5.05 -3.13 -18.43
CA ASP A 19 5.94 -4.06 -19.15
C ASP A 19 7.39 -3.81 -18.73
N GLU A 20 7.82 -2.55 -18.69
CA GLU A 20 9.13 -2.17 -18.20
C GLU A 20 9.31 -2.51 -16.72
N PHE A 21 8.34 -2.11 -15.88
CA PHE A 21 8.42 -2.33 -14.44
C PHE A 21 8.54 -3.81 -14.08
N THR A 22 7.81 -4.68 -14.76
CA THR A 22 7.79 -6.12 -14.46
C THR A 22 8.79 -6.93 -15.26
N SER A 23 9.62 -6.31 -16.10
CA SER A 23 10.61 -7.00 -16.96
C SER A 23 11.64 -7.83 -16.20
N VAL A 24 11.88 -7.51 -14.93
CA VAL A 24 12.85 -8.21 -14.06
C VAL A 24 12.24 -9.43 -13.36
N ILE A 25 10.93 -9.67 -13.51
CA ILE A 25 10.24 -10.79 -12.89
C ILE A 25 10.42 -12.06 -13.74
N ASP A 26 10.89 -13.11 -13.11
CA ASP A 26 11.01 -14.43 -13.77
C ASP A 26 9.62 -15.08 -13.90
N SER A 27 9.02 -14.91 -15.08
CA SER A 27 7.69 -15.44 -15.41
C SER A 27 7.63 -16.97 -15.55
N SER A 28 8.78 -17.66 -15.54
CA SER A 28 8.84 -19.14 -15.58
C SER A 28 8.57 -19.78 -14.21
N LYS A 29 8.54 -19.00 -13.16
CA LYS A 29 8.32 -19.43 -11.78
C LYS A 29 6.84 -19.70 -11.49
N SER A 30 6.60 -20.38 -10.37
CA SER A 30 5.23 -20.59 -9.87
C SER A 30 4.54 -19.26 -9.54
N PRO A 31 3.20 -19.20 -9.54
CA PRO A 31 2.46 -17.99 -9.17
C PRO A 31 2.87 -17.42 -7.81
N ARG A 32 3.18 -18.28 -6.84
CA ARG A 32 3.65 -17.86 -5.52
C ARG A 32 5.03 -17.21 -5.59
N GLU A 33 5.98 -17.81 -6.27
CA GLU A 33 7.33 -17.25 -6.44
C GLU A 33 7.28 -15.90 -7.19
N ILE A 34 6.42 -15.79 -8.21
CA ILE A 34 6.16 -14.53 -8.92
C ILE A 34 5.60 -13.48 -7.95
N ALA A 35 4.60 -13.83 -7.15
CA ALA A 35 4.01 -12.93 -6.16
C ALA A 35 5.04 -12.40 -5.16
N VAL A 36 5.93 -13.27 -4.70
CA VAL A 36 7.03 -12.90 -3.79
C VAL A 36 8.02 -11.95 -4.46
N GLN A 37 8.41 -12.19 -5.72
CA GLN A 37 9.27 -11.28 -6.47
C GLN A 37 8.61 -9.90 -6.63
N LEU A 38 7.32 -9.86 -6.99
CA LEU A 38 6.55 -8.63 -7.13
C LEU A 38 6.46 -7.86 -5.80
N TYR A 39 6.22 -8.57 -4.70
CA TYR A 39 6.19 -7.98 -3.37
C TYR A 39 7.49 -7.24 -3.04
N PHE A 40 8.64 -7.91 -3.18
CA PHE A 40 9.93 -7.29 -2.88
C PHE A 40 10.27 -6.15 -3.82
N GLN A 41 9.94 -6.30 -5.11
CA GLN A 41 10.15 -5.24 -6.08
C GLN A 41 9.34 -3.98 -5.72
N VAL A 42 8.04 -4.11 -5.46
CA VAL A 42 7.19 -2.96 -5.10
C VAL A 42 7.60 -2.37 -3.75
N ARG A 43 7.90 -3.23 -2.75
CA ARG A 43 8.33 -2.77 -1.44
C ARG A 43 9.56 -1.85 -1.52
N ASP A 44 10.56 -2.23 -2.30
CA ASP A 44 11.88 -1.57 -2.30
C ASP A 44 12.05 -0.55 -3.44
N ARG A 45 11.16 -0.55 -4.47
CA ARG A 45 11.21 0.41 -5.58
C ARG A 45 10.84 1.82 -5.18
N PHE A 46 9.86 1.95 -4.29
CA PHE A 46 9.36 3.24 -3.84
C PHE A 46 9.81 3.52 -2.41
N LEU A 47 10.39 4.69 -2.18
CA LEU A 47 10.63 5.17 -0.82
C LEU A 47 9.29 5.45 -0.15
N TYR A 48 9.09 4.93 1.04
CA TYR A 48 7.85 5.16 1.78
C TYR A 48 7.70 6.62 2.19
N ASP A 49 6.57 7.20 1.87
CA ASP A 49 6.29 8.61 2.13
C ASP A 49 4.88 8.85 2.65
N PRO A 50 4.69 8.90 3.97
CA PRO A 50 3.40 9.21 4.58
C PRO A 50 3.14 10.72 4.69
N TYR A 51 4.04 11.58 4.20
CA TYR A 51 3.94 13.03 4.30
C TYR A 51 3.35 13.70 3.06
N HIS A 52 3.06 12.92 2.05
CA HIS A 52 2.38 13.38 0.84
C HIS A 52 1.27 12.39 0.49
N LEU A 53 0.04 12.77 0.79
CA LEU A 53 -1.16 11.98 0.54
C LEU A 53 -1.96 12.67 -0.58
N ASP A 54 -2.15 11.98 -1.69
CA ASP A 54 -2.95 12.47 -2.80
C ASP A 54 -4.13 11.52 -3.03
N LEU A 55 -5.34 12.02 -2.75
CA LEU A 55 -6.58 11.25 -2.85
C LEU A 55 -7.31 11.47 -4.18
N ARG A 56 -6.67 12.12 -5.14
CA ARG A 56 -7.25 12.28 -6.48
C ARG A 56 -7.19 10.97 -7.24
N GLN A 57 -8.21 10.71 -8.02
CA GLN A 57 -8.31 9.46 -8.79
C GLN A 57 -7.07 9.20 -9.64
N ASP A 58 -6.60 10.21 -10.39
CA ASP A 58 -5.44 10.04 -11.27
C ASP A 58 -4.15 9.79 -10.50
N ALA A 59 -3.97 10.39 -9.34
CA ALA A 59 -2.78 10.18 -8.52
C ALA A 59 -2.67 8.76 -7.96
N LEU A 60 -3.80 8.10 -7.76
CA LEU A 60 -3.90 6.74 -7.23
C LEU A 60 -3.89 5.65 -8.31
N LYS A 61 -3.96 5.99 -9.60
CA LYS A 61 -3.81 5.00 -10.68
C LYS A 61 -2.45 4.35 -10.60
N ALA A 62 -2.42 3.03 -10.65
CA ALA A 62 -1.19 2.28 -10.47
C ALA A 62 -0.11 2.64 -11.52
N SER A 63 -0.48 2.90 -12.79
CA SER A 63 0.46 3.38 -13.82
C SER A 63 1.08 4.74 -13.47
N ASN A 64 0.31 5.67 -12.90
CA ASN A 64 0.81 6.97 -12.50
C ASN A 64 1.73 6.88 -11.27
N VAL A 65 1.45 5.93 -10.39
CA VAL A 65 2.32 5.63 -9.24
C VAL A 65 3.68 5.10 -9.70
N LEU A 66 3.74 4.29 -10.77
CA LEU A 66 5.01 3.78 -11.33
C LEU A 66 5.99 4.90 -11.70
N LEU A 67 5.50 6.09 -12.05
CA LEU A 67 6.32 7.26 -12.40
C LEU A 67 6.93 7.96 -11.17
N LYS A 68 6.46 7.62 -9.97
CA LYS A 68 6.91 8.26 -8.72
C LYS A 68 8.19 7.60 -8.18
N LYS A 69 8.95 8.38 -7.41
CA LYS A 69 10.08 7.87 -6.60
C LYS A 69 9.64 7.50 -5.19
N ARG A 70 8.55 8.11 -4.71
CA ARG A 70 8.00 7.97 -3.36
C ARG A 70 6.54 7.59 -3.46
N ALA A 71 6.09 6.77 -2.52
CA ALA A 71 4.70 6.34 -2.47
C ALA A 71 4.29 5.99 -1.03
N TRP A 72 3.03 6.25 -0.70
CA TRP A 72 2.45 5.80 0.57
C TRP A 72 1.80 4.42 0.43
N CYS A 73 1.31 3.86 1.55
CA CYS A 73 0.85 2.47 1.61
C CYS A 73 -0.21 2.11 0.56
N VAL A 74 -1.20 2.99 0.33
CA VAL A 74 -2.27 2.77 -0.66
C VAL A 74 -1.70 2.70 -2.08
N GLU A 75 -0.85 3.64 -2.46
CA GLU A 75 -0.23 3.67 -3.79
C GLU A 75 0.61 2.40 -4.05
N LYS A 76 1.40 1.97 -3.06
CA LYS A 76 2.19 0.74 -3.18
C LYS A 76 1.32 -0.50 -3.25
N ALA A 77 0.21 -0.54 -2.50
CA ALA A 77 -0.77 -1.63 -2.59
C ALA A 77 -1.42 -1.68 -3.98
N ASN A 78 -1.79 -0.53 -4.56
CA ASN A 78 -2.36 -0.45 -5.91
C ASN A 78 -1.40 -1.01 -6.96
N VAL A 79 -0.12 -0.62 -6.93
CA VAL A 79 0.89 -1.15 -7.86
C VAL A 79 1.05 -2.65 -7.68
N LEU A 80 1.14 -3.16 -6.45
CA LEU A 80 1.33 -4.58 -6.19
C LEU A 80 0.13 -5.41 -6.67
N ALA A 81 -1.09 -4.97 -6.39
CA ALA A 81 -2.31 -5.65 -6.85
C ALA A 81 -2.41 -5.64 -8.39
N ALA A 82 -2.09 -4.52 -9.04
CA ALA A 82 -2.06 -4.40 -10.49
C ALA A 82 -1.02 -5.36 -11.11
N CYS A 83 0.19 -5.41 -10.56
CA CYS A 83 1.23 -6.34 -10.99
C CYS A 83 0.79 -7.81 -10.83
N ALA A 84 0.20 -8.17 -9.70
CA ALA A 84 -0.30 -9.53 -9.48
C ALA A 84 -1.32 -9.94 -10.56
N ARG A 85 -2.28 -9.07 -10.88
CA ARG A 85 -3.28 -9.31 -11.94
C ARG A 85 -2.66 -9.45 -13.33
N LYS A 86 -1.61 -8.67 -13.64
CA LYS A 86 -0.84 -8.80 -14.88
C LYS A 86 -0.27 -10.20 -15.06
N PHE A 87 0.13 -10.86 -13.98
CA PHE A 87 0.61 -12.24 -13.97
C PHE A 87 -0.49 -13.28 -13.69
N ASN A 88 -1.76 -12.94 -13.91
CA ASN A 88 -2.89 -13.84 -13.67
C ASN A 88 -3.01 -14.33 -12.20
N ILE A 89 -2.50 -13.59 -11.24
CA ILE A 89 -2.66 -13.86 -9.81
C ILE A 89 -3.85 -13.04 -9.30
N PRO A 90 -4.96 -13.69 -8.87
CA PRO A 90 -6.09 -12.95 -8.33
C PRO A 90 -5.66 -12.14 -7.11
N SER A 91 -5.98 -10.85 -7.11
CA SER A 91 -5.59 -9.94 -6.05
C SER A 91 -6.71 -8.97 -5.70
N ARG A 92 -6.80 -8.61 -4.42
CA ARG A 92 -7.73 -7.61 -3.90
C ARG A 92 -7.02 -6.67 -2.94
N LEU A 93 -7.52 -5.46 -2.86
CA LEU A 93 -7.01 -4.42 -1.97
C LEU A 93 -7.71 -4.53 -0.62
N GLY A 94 -6.96 -4.44 0.45
CA GLY A 94 -7.51 -4.36 1.78
C GLY A 94 -7.12 -3.05 2.47
N TYR A 95 -7.99 -2.55 3.33
CA TYR A 95 -7.75 -1.32 4.06
C TYR A 95 -8.08 -1.45 5.53
N SER A 96 -7.31 -0.72 6.35
CA SER A 96 -7.44 -0.79 7.80
C SER A 96 -7.13 0.53 8.47
N ILE A 97 -7.51 0.64 9.74
CA ILE A 97 -6.94 1.63 10.65
C ILE A 97 -5.82 0.94 11.41
N VAL A 98 -4.65 1.57 11.45
CA VAL A 98 -3.51 1.08 12.23
C VAL A 98 -3.07 2.15 13.22
N THR A 99 -2.68 1.71 14.43
CA THR A 99 -1.97 2.55 15.38
C THR A 99 -0.49 2.25 15.27
N ASN A 100 0.29 3.29 15.03
CA ASN A 100 1.75 3.16 14.99
C ASN A 100 2.35 3.72 16.27
N HIS A 101 3.22 2.94 16.92
CA HIS A 101 3.80 3.30 18.22
C HIS A 101 5.19 3.95 18.09
N VAL A 102 5.81 3.92 16.91
CA VAL A 102 7.18 4.39 16.72
C VAL A 102 7.38 5.08 15.37
N GLY A 103 8.21 6.12 15.38
CA GLY A 103 8.66 6.79 14.14
C GLY A 103 7.65 7.76 13.53
N ILE A 104 6.45 7.89 14.08
CA ILE A 104 5.40 8.73 13.51
C ILE A 104 5.13 10.04 14.28
N GLN A 105 5.96 10.39 15.25
CA GLN A 105 5.73 11.59 16.07
C GLN A 105 5.52 12.85 15.22
N LYS A 106 6.24 12.98 14.10
CA LYS A 106 6.05 14.08 13.16
C LYS A 106 4.72 13.94 12.43
N LEU A 107 4.39 12.75 11.91
CA LEU A 107 3.12 12.50 11.19
C LEU A 107 1.92 12.69 12.14
N SER A 108 1.99 12.18 13.37
CA SER A 108 0.93 12.34 14.37
C SER A 108 0.61 13.79 14.68
N ARG A 109 1.59 14.71 14.61
CA ARG A 109 1.35 16.15 14.76
C ARG A 109 0.50 16.71 13.64
N TYR A 110 0.68 16.22 12.41
CA TYR A 110 -0.12 16.66 11.26
C TYR A 110 -1.50 16.01 11.24
N LEU A 111 -1.58 14.75 11.60
CA LEU A 111 -2.84 14.01 11.65
C LEU A 111 -3.64 14.31 12.92
N LEU A 112 -3.01 14.93 13.95
CA LEU A 112 -3.57 15.15 15.30
C LEU A 112 -4.03 13.86 15.98
N LYS A 113 -3.49 12.71 15.53
CA LYS A 113 -3.80 11.35 15.99
C LYS A 113 -2.61 10.43 15.77
N ASN A 114 -2.56 9.32 16.53
CA ASN A 114 -1.60 8.24 16.32
C ASN A 114 -2.13 7.15 15.38
N GLU A 115 -3.40 7.21 15.03
CA GLU A 115 -4.02 6.31 14.09
C GLU A 115 -3.74 6.76 12.66
N ILE A 116 -3.41 5.81 11.80
CA ILE A 116 -3.31 5.97 10.35
C ILE A 116 -4.53 5.29 9.74
N VAL A 117 -5.42 6.11 9.17
CA VAL A 117 -6.66 5.67 8.55
C VAL A 117 -6.38 5.27 7.10
N PHE A 118 -7.05 4.22 6.63
CA PHE A 118 -6.90 3.68 5.28
C PHE A 118 -5.48 3.17 4.99
N HIS A 119 -4.85 2.49 5.96
CA HIS A 119 -3.60 1.79 5.69
C HIS A 119 -3.86 0.63 4.71
N GLY A 120 -3.18 0.68 3.54
CA GLY A 120 -3.40 -0.27 2.46
C GLY A 120 -2.55 -1.54 2.58
N TYR A 121 -3.16 -2.68 2.27
CA TYR A 121 -2.51 -3.98 2.10
C TYR A 121 -3.09 -4.71 0.88
N VAL A 122 -2.50 -5.82 0.50
CA VAL A 122 -2.94 -6.65 -0.63
C VAL A 122 -3.19 -8.06 -0.15
N GLU A 123 -4.24 -8.69 -0.64
CA GLU A 123 -4.41 -10.14 -0.60
C GLU A 123 -4.24 -10.72 -1.99
N MET A 124 -3.50 -11.81 -2.09
CA MET A 124 -3.32 -12.59 -3.30
C MET A 124 -3.82 -14.02 -3.09
N PHE A 125 -4.48 -14.58 -4.11
CA PHE A 125 -4.94 -15.95 -4.06
C PHE A 125 -3.85 -16.89 -4.57
N LEU A 126 -3.20 -17.55 -3.62
CA LEU A 126 -2.05 -18.43 -3.85
C LEU A 126 -2.34 -19.78 -3.21
N ASP A 127 -2.01 -20.87 -3.90
CA ASP A 127 -2.15 -22.24 -3.37
C ASP A 127 -3.53 -22.50 -2.71
N ASN A 128 -4.61 -22.06 -3.39
CA ASN A 128 -6.01 -22.18 -2.96
C ASN A 128 -6.41 -21.43 -1.67
N LYS A 129 -5.67 -20.40 -1.29
CA LYS A 129 -6.01 -19.52 -0.17
C LYS A 129 -5.66 -18.08 -0.45
N TRP A 130 -6.34 -17.16 0.22
CA TRP A 130 -5.97 -15.76 0.26
C TRP A 130 -4.84 -15.55 1.27
N VAL A 131 -3.78 -14.85 0.85
CA VAL A 131 -2.62 -14.53 1.69
C VAL A 131 -2.39 -13.04 1.65
N LYS A 132 -2.26 -12.42 2.83
CA LYS A 132 -2.11 -10.98 3.01
C LYS A 132 -0.64 -10.56 3.01
N CYS A 133 -0.37 -9.39 2.42
CA CYS A 133 0.94 -8.75 2.53
C CYS A 133 0.86 -7.23 2.48
N THR A 134 1.79 -6.58 3.16
CA THR A 134 1.90 -5.12 3.22
C THR A 134 3.25 -4.67 2.67
N PRO A 135 3.31 -4.08 1.43
CA PRO A 135 4.56 -3.63 0.82
C PRO A 135 4.98 -2.21 1.25
N SER A 136 4.50 -1.70 2.38
CA SER A 136 4.57 -0.28 2.72
C SER A 136 5.99 0.20 2.97
N PHE A 137 6.71 -0.40 3.93
CA PHE A 137 8.00 0.10 4.37
C PHE A 137 9.15 -0.50 3.57
N ASP A 138 9.87 0.35 2.85
CA ASP A 138 11.09 -0.03 2.13
C ASP A 138 12.28 -0.20 3.09
N LYS A 139 13.36 -0.85 2.59
CA LYS A 139 14.57 -1.11 3.37
C LYS A 139 15.22 0.16 3.94
N ASN A 140 15.09 1.31 3.27
CA ASN A 140 15.73 2.54 3.75
C ASN A 140 15.01 3.10 4.96
N ILE A 141 13.65 3.17 4.90
CA ILE A 141 12.87 3.63 6.05
C ILE A 141 13.02 2.64 7.23
N CYS A 142 13.03 1.34 6.97
CA CYS A 142 13.23 0.32 8.00
C CYS A 142 14.58 0.51 8.72
N ARG A 143 15.65 0.77 7.96
CA ARG A 143 16.98 1.05 8.53
C ARG A 143 16.99 2.33 9.38
N LEU A 144 16.32 3.40 8.92
CA LEU A 144 16.20 4.64 9.67
C LEU A 144 15.43 4.47 10.98
N MET A 145 14.50 3.53 11.01
CA MET A 145 13.64 3.27 12.16
C MET A 145 14.16 2.14 13.05
N ASP A 146 15.33 1.56 12.73
CA ASP A 146 15.94 0.40 13.39
C ASP A 146 14.98 -0.79 13.54
N VAL A 147 14.26 -1.10 12.44
CA VAL A 147 13.36 -2.26 12.33
C VAL A 147 13.76 -3.13 11.15
N GLU A 148 13.45 -4.43 11.23
CA GLU A 148 13.65 -5.32 10.08
C GLU A 148 12.58 -5.07 9.00
N PRO A 149 12.96 -5.06 7.72
CA PRO A 149 11.99 -5.02 6.64
C PRO A 149 11.06 -6.23 6.69
N LEU A 150 9.77 -6.00 6.46
CA LEU A 150 8.79 -7.06 6.47
C LEU A 150 9.05 -8.03 5.30
N ASN A 151 9.35 -9.28 5.61
CA ASN A 151 9.51 -10.34 4.62
C ASN A 151 8.19 -11.07 4.38
N TRP A 152 8.04 -11.60 3.17
CA TRP A 152 6.86 -12.38 2.79
C TRP A 152 7.27 -13.53 1.88
N ASP A 153 6.71 -14.70 2.15
CA ASP A 153 7.00 -15.96 1.45
C ASP A 153 5.85 -16.43 0.54
N GLY A 154 4.72 -15.72 0.56
CA GLY A 154 3.51 -16.11 -0.16
C GLY A 154 2.72 -17.26 0.48
N GLU A 155 3.14 -17.78 1.62
CA GLU A 155 2.48 -18.86 2.36
C GLU A 155 1.69 -18.36 3.57
N ALA A 156 2.27 -17.45 4.32
CA ALA A 156 1.66 -16.88 5.52
C ALA A 156 1.38 -15.38 5.33
N ASP A 157 0.42 -14.87 6.09
CA ASP A 157 0.13 -13.44 6.14
C ASP A 157 1.34 -12.68 6.68
N SER A 158 1.68 -11.57 6.03
CA SER A 158 2.78 -10.68 6.42
C SER A 158 2.27 -9.25 6.54
N MET A 159 1.69 -8.95 7.70
CA MET A 159 1.00 -7.69 7.99
C MET A 159 1.66 -6.88 9.10
N PHE A 160 2.29 -7.57 10.06
CA PHE A 160 2.79 -6.95 11.28
C PHE A 160 4.30 -6.82 11.24
N GLN A 161 4.78 -5.61 11.43
CA GLN A 161 6.20 -5.36 11.64
C GLN A 161 6.50 -5.40 13.13
N GLU A 162 7.39 -6.31 13.54
CA GLU A 162 7.83 -6.41 14.93
C GLU A 162 9.02 -5.49 15.19
N PHE A 163 9.04 -4.91 16.38
CA PHE A 163 10.19 -4.18 16.87
C PHE A 163 11.25 -5.14 17.44
N LYS A 164 12.52 -4.79 17.28
CA LYS A 164 13.58 -5.39 18.09
C LYS A 164 13.20 -5.25 19.58
N LYS A 165 13.16 -6.37 20.34
CA LYS A 165 12.79 -6.47 21.76
C LYS A 165 11.30 -6.58 22.10
N GLY A 166 10.49 -7.19 21.25
CA GLY A 166 9.11 -7.58 21.62
C GLY A 166 8.13 -6.42 21.80
N LYS A 167 8.46 -5.23 21.32
CA LYS A 167 7.51 -4.10 21.27
C LYS A 167 6.76 -4.14 19.94
N LYS A 168 5.46 -4.02 19.98
CA LYS A 168 4.62 -3.90 18.78
C LYS A 168 4.92 -2.57 18.10
N TYR A 169 5.25 -2.62 16.79
CA TYR A 169 5.50 -1.44 15.98
C TYR A 169 4.19 -0.81 15.51
N MET A 170 3.28 -1.63 15.02
CA MET A 170 2.00 -1.24 14.45
C MET A 170 0.92 -2.25 14.85
N GLU A 171 -0.25 -1.76 15.22
CA GLU A 171 -1.41 -2.59 15.55
C GLU A 171 -2.55 -2.27 14.58
N TYR A 172 -3.19 -3.32 14.04
CA TYR A 172 -4.41 -3.19 13.26
C TYR A 172 -5.60 -3.06 14.21
N VAL A 173 -6.29 -1.92 14.15
CA VAL A 173 -7.40 -1.58 15.06
C VAL A 173 -8.75 -1.90 14.43
N HIS A 174 -8.87 -1.65 13.12
CA HIS A 174 -10.11 -1.85 12.38
C HIS A 174 -9.80 -2.25 10.94
N PHE A 175 -10.58 -3.17 10.39
CA PHE A 175 -10.52 -3.56 8.98
C PHE A 175 -11.77 -3.06 8.26
N TYR A 176 -11.58 -2.34 7.17
CA TYR A 176 -12.67 -1.88 6.30
C TYR A 176 -13.18 -2.98 5.35
N GLY A 177 -12.40 -4.05 5.19
CA GLY A 177 -12.66 -5.15 4.27
C GLY A 177 -11.76 -5.13 3.05
N GLU A 178 -12.08 -6.00 2.11
CA GLU A 178 -11.33 -6.23 0.88
C GLU A 178 -12.18 -5.81 -0.34
N PHE A 179 -11.51 -5.20 -1.33
CA PHE A 179 -12.14 -4.56 -2.47
C PHE A 179 -11.47 -4.99 -3.77
N GLU A 180 -12.25 -5.06 -4.85
CA GLU A 180 -11.72 -5.33 -6.19
C GLU A 180 -10.99 -4.12 -6.80
N ASP A 181 -11.30 -2.92 -6.35
CA ASP A 181 -10.66 -1.66 -6.76
C ASP A 181 -10.57 -0.70 -5.57
N VAL A 182 -9.95 0.46 -5.73
CA VAL A 182 -9.87 1.48 -4.69
C VAL A 182 -11.27 2.03 -4.38
N PRO A 183 -11.78 1.87 -3.15
CA PRO A 183 -13.08 2.41 -2.75
C PRO A 183 -12.96 3.91 -2.44
N ILE A 184 -12.72 4.73 -3.47
CA ILE A 184 -12.32 6.13 -3.34
C ILE A 184 -13.31 6.99 -2.54
N GLU A 185 -14.61 6.71 -2.68
CA GLU A 185 -15.64 7.44 -1.93
C GLU A 185 -15.57 7.11 -0.44
N LEU A 186 -15.45 5.84 -0.10
CA LEU A 186 -15.28 5.40 1.29
C LEU A 186 -13.98 5.97 1.88
N MET A 187 -12.87 5.91 1.13
CA MET A 187 -11.59 6.46 1.56
C MET A 187 -11.70 7.95 1.87
N ASN A 188 -12.29 8.74 0.97
CA ASN A 188 -12.49 10.17 1.19
C ASN A 188 -13.38 10.45 2.42
N ALA A 189 -14.47 9.70 2.58
CA ALA A 189 -15.39 9.86 3.70
C ALA A 189 -14.70 9.55 5.05
N GLU A 190 -13.99 8.44 5.16
CA GLU A 190 -13.31 8.05 6.38
C GLU A 190 -12.11 8.97 6.69
N MET A 191 -11.32 9.36 5.69
CA MET A 191 -10.24 10.33 5.87
C MET A 191 -10.79 11.68 6.37
N LYS A 192 -11.90 12.17 5.80
CA LYS A 192 -12.54 13.42 6.24
C LYS A 192 -13.10 13.31 7.67
N LYS A 193 -13.70 12.17 8.00
CA LYS A 193 -14.26 11.90 9.34
C LYS A 193 -13.16 11.90 10.42
N HIS A 194 -12.02 11.26 10.13
CA HIS A 194 -10.92 11.11 11.07
C HIS A 194 -9.98 12.32 11.12
N TYR A 195 -9.82 13.02 10.00
CA TYR A 195 -8.92 14.18 9.85
C TYR A 195 -9.64 15.40 9.26
N PRO A 196 -10.73 15.89 9.88
CA PRO A 196 -11.54 16.98 9.32
C PRO A 196 -10.73 18.26 9.08
N HIS A 197 -9.68 18.49 9.87
CA HIS A 197 -8.78 19.65 9.75
C HIS A 197 -7.93 19.65 8.46
N LEU A 198 -7.79 18.51 7.78
CA LEU A 198 -7.12 18.43 6.48
C LEU A 198 -8.05 18.79 5.32
N PHE A 199 -9.37 18.67 5.50
CA PHE A 199 -10.37 18.92 4.46
C PHE A 199 -10.93 20.36 4.58
N THR A 200 -10.04 21.32 4.55
CA THR A 200 -10.32 22.77 4.56
C THR A 200 -10.00 23.38 3.21
N GLU A 201 -10.36 24.65 2.99
CA GLU A 201 -10.07 25.39 1.75
C GLU A 201 -8.58 25.34 1.36
N LYS A 202 -7.67 25.22 2.34
CA LYS A 202 -6.23 25.08 2.07
C LYS A 202 -5.88 23.83 1.25
N PHE A 203 -6.70 22.76 1.31
CA PHE A 203 -6.48 21.48 0.63
C PHE A 203 -7.66 21.08 -0.24
N GLU A 204 -8.29 22.04 -0.93
CA GLU A 204 -9.43 21.80 -1.84
C GLU A 204 -9.16 20.73 -2.89
N THR A 205 -7.90 20.60 -3.30
CA THR A 205 -7.46 19.63 -4.33
C THR A 205 -7.41 18.19 -3.84
N LYS A 206 -7.63 17.91 -2.54
CA LYS A 206 -7.43 16.60 -1.90
C LYS A 206 -5.98 16.07 -2.02
N GLU A 207 -5.03 16.95 -2.19
CA GLU A 207 -3.60 16.69 -2.14
C GLU A 207 -3.02 17.31 -0.87
N PHE A 208 -2.52 16.46 0.03
CA PHE A 208 -2.05 16.85 1.36
C PHE A 208 -0.53 16.68 1.41
N SER A 209 0.20 17.79 1.37
CA SER A 209 1.65 17.79 1.53
C SER A 209 2.04 18.43 2.87
N PHE A 210 2.77 17.67 3.69
CA PHE A 210 3.22 18.09 5.02
C PHE A 210 4.69 18.48 5.06
N TYR A 211 5.33 18.65 3.91
CA TYR A 211 6.77 18.99 3.85
C TYR A 211 7.08 20.42 4.25
N HIS A 212 6.14 21.32 4.10
CA HIS A 212 6.32 22.77 4.30
C HIS A 212 5.46 23.33 5.45
N LEU A 213 4.99 22.45 6.36
CA LEU A 213 4.18 22.85 7.52
C LEU A 213 4.99 22.85 8.82
#